data_b5af0eace0c13991310ff87dab36387b
#
_entry.id   b5af0eace0c13991310ff87dab36387b
#
_cell.length_a   1.000
_cell.length_b   1.000
_cell.length_c   1.000
_cell.angle_alpha   90.00
_cell.angle_beta   90.00
_cell.angle_gamma   90.00
#
_symmetry.space_group_name_H-M   'P 1'
#
loop_
_entity.id
_entity.type
_entity.pdbx_description
1 polymer ?
#
loop_
_entity_poly.entity_id
_entity_poly.type
_entity_poly.pdbx_seq_one_letter_code
_entity_poly.pdbx_strand_id
1 'polypeptide(L)'
;MRQILWTALLVLAVAAGAAAQDKPFDAAEQGAQGERGLVWDNRPTIVFGEDITLGIRGRLQLDWRHFDPEIDEDTFDFRTARIGIQGDVTKHFSYEVEREIDRDGTFGAWKDVYLNWKSFDGLRIKGGRFKMPFGLEQNTGPTEIDFGYRSLASTIIAPGRDRGAMVYGELGRVEYEAGVFDDDGDNAELEQERFALEGEDLEGVGPSFAGRIRADLLRLFPLPDMVRAANFGFAYTNAYVPEGLNSLKGEAVWGSDFFERVYVKGRRQRMGAQFDWTPGPTGLKAEWMQSREQRLNQSNRNEDLSDFITSGWYVSGTWFVTGEDKDDNINPRKPLFGGGIGAVELGVRYDELGLRSESTDGPAFTNPRADHQVANSDSTWTFGVSWMPIRWVRVLTNAVHETFEDVSRAPVAGTSSFWSGLLRLQIVF
;
A
#
# COMPACT_ATOMS: atom_id res chain seq x y z
N MET A 1 12.29 6.04 -26.31
CA MET A 1 10.86 6.09 -26.73
C MET A 1 10.47 5.03 -27.78
N ARG A 2 11.13 4.88 -28.96
CA ARG A 2 10.72 3.87 -29.96
C ARG A 2 10.81 2.40 -29.50
N GLN A 3 11.81 2.01 -28.72
CA GLN A 3 11.95 0.63 -28.22
C GLN A 3 10.93 0.28 -27.13
N ILE A 4 10.55 1.24 -26.29
CA ILE A 4 9.55 1.04 -25.20
C ILE A 4 8.15 0.82 -25.78
N LEU A 5 7.81 1.53 -26.88
CA LEU A 5 6.53 1.33 -27.58
C LEU A 5 6.39 -0.09 -28.18
N TRP A 6 7.48 -0.68 -28.66
CA TRP A 6 7.45 -2.05 -29.19
C TRP A 6 7.29 -3.11 -28.09
N THR A 7 7.86 -2.87 -26.90
CA THR A 7 7.70 -3.77 -25.76
C THR A 7 6.28 -3.72 -25.22
N ALA A 8 5.66 -2.54 -25.15
CA ALA A 8 4.26 -2.37 -24.76
C ALA A 8 3.28 -2.99 -25.76
N LEU A 9 3.56 -2.89 -27.06
CA LEU A 9 2.76 -3.50 -28.12
C LEU A 9 2.87 -5.04 -28.14
N LEU A 10 4.04 -5.60 -27.78
CA LEU A 10 4.22 -7.05 -27.67
C LEU A 10 3.44 -7.63 -26.49
N VAL A 11 3.37 -6.91 -25.37
CA VAL A 11 2.56 -7.28 -24.20
C VAL A 11 1.07 -7.27 -24.53
N LEU A 12 0.60 -6.28 -25.30
CA LEU A 12 -0.80 -6.21 -25.74
C LEU A 12 -1.20 -7.33 -26.72
N ALA A 13 -0.27 -7.79 -27.56
CA ALA A 13 -0.54 -8.86 -28.51
C ALA A 13 -0.62 -10.27 -27.86
N VAL A 14 0.04 -10.45 -26.70
CA VAL A 14 0.02 -11.71 -25.95
C VAL A 14 -1.24 -11.84 -25.10
N ALA A 15 -1.85 -10.73 -24.67
CA ALA A 15 -3.05 -10.71 -23.82
C ALA A 15 -4.36 -11.13 -24.53
N ALA A 16 -4.36 -11.28 -25.87
CA ALA A 16 -5.57 -11.54 -26.65
C ALA A 16 -6.07 -13.00 -26.64
N GLY A 17 -5.42 -13.93 -25.93
CA GLY A 17 -5.61 -15.36 -26.09
C GLY A 17 -6.15 -16.19 -24.94
N ALA A 18 -6.44 -15.64 -23.75
CA ALA A 18 -6.80 -16.49 -22.60
C ALA A 18 -8.02 -16.00 -21.81
N ALA A 19 -9.05 -16.82 -21.77
CA ALA A 19 -10.18 -16.67 -20.85
C ALA A 19 -10.14 -17.82 -19.81
N ALA A 20 -9.89 -17.51 -18.54
CA ALA A 20 -10.05 -18.44 -17.41
C ALA A 20 -10.19 -17.71 -16.07
N GLN A 21 -10.86 -18.33 -15.12
CA GLN A 21 -11.31 -17.80 -13.81
C GLN A 21 -10.24 -17.85 -12.72
N ASP A 22 -10.32 -16.93 -11.74
CA ASP A 22 -9.34 -16.79 -10.65
C ASP A 22 -9.88 -16.73 -9.23
N LYS A 23 -9.03 -17.19 -8.32
CA LYS A 23 -8.98 -16.91 -6.88
C LYS A 23 -7.55 -16.49 -6.49
N PRO A 24 -7.31 -15.83 -5.32
CA PRO A 24 -5.96 -15.44 -4.91
C PRO A 24 -5.04 -16.66 -4.89
N PHE A 25 -3.80 -16.43 -5.31
CA PHE A 25 -2.82 -17.46 -5.53
C PHE A 25 -2.49 -18.26 -4.26
N ASP A 26 -3.29 -19.28 -3.99
CA ASP A 26 -2.81 -20.52 -3.41
C ASP A 26 -2.53 -21.47 -4.59
N ALA A 27 -1.28 -21.57 -4.99
CA ALA A 27 -0.84 -22.48 -6.03
C ALA A 27 -1.22 -23.95 -5.75
N ALA A 28 -1.60 -24.24 -4.50
CA ALA A 28 -2.01 -25.54 -4.05
C ALA A 28 -3.49 -25.89 -4.33
N GLU A 29 -4.39 -24.88 -4.50
CA GLU A 29 -5.82 -25.20 -4.69
C GLU A 29 -6.26 -25.34 -6.15
N GLN A 30 -5.49 -24.79 -7.10
CA GLN A 30 -5.77 -24.95 -8.53
C GLN A 30 -4.61 -25.61 -9.27
N GLY A 31 -3.99 -26.59 -8.62
CA GLY A 31 -2.98 -27.39 -9.26
C GLY A 31 -3.53 -27.94 -10.56
N ALA A 32 -2.92 -27.56 -11.66
CA ALA A 32 -2.89 -28.39 -12.86
C ALA A 32 -2.31 -29.74 -12.46
N GLN A 33 -3.12 -30.59 -11.81
CA GLN A 33 -2.75 -31.94 -11.47
C GLN A 33 -2.48 -32.67 -12.78
N GLY A 34 -1.21 -32.70 -13.18
CA GLY A 34 -0.74 -33.54 -14.26
C GLY A 34 -0.24 -32.86 -15.53
N GLU A 35 -0.44 -31.60 -15.78
CA GLU A 35 0.10 -30.91 -16.96
C GLU A 35 1.45 -30.26 -16.66
N ARG A 36 2.54 -30.86 -17.15
CA ARG A 36 3.87 -30.27 -17.16
C ARG A 36 3.99 -29.30 -18.34
N GLY A 37 4.68 -28.17 -18.14
CA GLY A 37 4.96 -27.22 -19.21
C GLY A 37 4.46 -25.81 -18.90
N LEU A 38 4.26 -25.01 -19.97
CA LEU A 38 3.76 -23.66 -19.86
C LEU A 38 2.23 -23.65 -19.74
N VAL A 39 1.73 -23.18 -18.62
CA VAL A 39 0.31 -22.97 -18.36
C VAL A 39 0.07 -21.46 -18.28
N TRP A 40 -1.01 -21.00 -18.90
CA TRP A 40 -1.46 -19.62 -18.77
C TRP A 40 -2.73 -19.56 -17.93
N ASP A 41 -2.55 -19.47 -16.62
CA ASP A 41 -3.60 -19.16 -15.68
C ASP A 41 -3.20 -17.89 -14.95
N ASN A 42 -3.97 -16.80 -15.08
CA ASN A 42 -3.64 -15.46 -14.59
C ASN A 42 -2.33 -14.88 -15.09
N ARG A 43 -1.29 -15.68 -15.15
CA ARG A 43 0.07 -15.32 -15.58
C ARG A 43 0.75 -16.50 -16.28
N PRO A 44 1.78 -16.23 -17.09
CA PRO A 44 2.60 -17.30 -17.63
C PRO A 44 3.30 -18.05 -16.49
N THR A 45 2.97 -19.31 -16.31
CA THR A 45 3.51 -20.19 -15.27
C THR A 45 4.09 -21.43 -15.87
N ILE A 46 5.33 -21.76 -15.53
CA ILE A 46 6.00 -23.02 -15.91
C ILE A 46 5.85 -24.00 -14.77
N VAL A 47 5.30 -25.17 -15.04
CA VAL A 47 5.11 -26.26 -14.08
C VAL A 47 6.19 -27.32 -14.31
N PHE A 48 7.05 -27.54 -13.32
CA PHE A 48 8.13 -28.52 -13.31
C PHE A 48 7.77 -29.69 -12.37
N GLY A 49 7.10 -30.72 -12.87
CA GLY A 49 6.69 -31.86 -12.04
C GLY A 49 5.43 -31.55 -11.21
N GLU A 50 5.36 -32.16 -10.01
CA GLU A 50 4.14 -32.10 -9.17
C GLU A 50 4.07 -30.88 -8.25
N ASP A 51 5.23 -30.36 -7.84
CA ASP A 51 5.30 -29.38 -6.75
C ASP A 51 6.09 -28.10 -7.08
N ILE A 52 6.75 -28.03 -8.25
CA ILE A 52 7.62 -26.89 -8.58
C ILE A 52 6.93 -26.04 -9.65
N THR A 53 6.74 -24.76 -9.33
CA THR A 53 6.17 -23.80 -10.26
C THR A 53 7.01 -22.52 -10.34
N LEU A 54 7.01 -21.88 -11.51
CA LEU A 54 7.61 -20.60 -11.75
C LEU A 54 6.64 -19.72 -12.55
N GLY A 55 5.99 -18.80 -11.91
CA GLY A 55 5.11 -17.81 -12.51
C GLY A 55 5.85 -16.48 -12.73
N ILE A 56 5.68 -15.88 -13.90
CA ILE A 56 6.21 -14.55 -14.20
C ILE A 56 5.13 -13.53 -13.84
N ARG A 57 5.53 -12.47 -13.14
CA ARG A 57 4.68 -11.33 -12.79
C ARG A 57 5.16 -10.09 -13.51
N GLY A 58 4.23 -9.31 -13.99
CA GLY A 58 4.51 -8.01 -14.54
C GLY A 58 3.43 -7.00 -14.14
N ARG A 59 3.82 -5.76 -13.86
CA ARG A 59 2.90 -4.65 -13.69
C ARG A 59 3.45 -3.38 -14.29
N LEU A 60 2.57 -2.62 -14.90
CA LEU A 60 2.85 -1.32 -15.46
C LEU A 60 1.71 -0.37 -15.10
N GLN A 61 2.05 0.78 -14.56
CA GLN A 61 1.11 1.87 -14.29
C GLN A 61 1.65 3.15 -14.93
N LEU A 62 0.88 3.73 -15.82
CA LEU A 62 1.14 4.99 -16.50
C LEU A 62 0.16 6.02 -15.97
N ASP A 63 0.67 7.10 -15.39
CA ASP A 63 -0.12 8.17 -14.80
C ASP A 63 -0.01 9.44 -15.63
N TRP A 64 -1.15 10.08 -15.86
CA TRP A 64 -1.25 11.47 -16.24
C TRP A 64 -1.94 12.23 -15.11
N ARG A 65 -1.29 13.32 -14.65
CA ARG A 65 -1.75 14.16 -13.54
C ARG A 65 -1.95 15.58 -14.00
N HIS A 66 -2.98 16.23 -13.47
CA HIS A 66 -3.34 17.62 -13.72
C HIS A 66 -3.68 18.32 -12.41
N PHE A 67 -3.33 19.59 -12.29
CA PHE A 67 -3.51 20.41 -11.08
C PHE A 67 -4.26 21.71 -11.39
N ASP A 68 -5.19 22.11 -10.51
CA ASP A 68 -5.92 23.38 -10.58
C ASP A 68 -6.08 23.99 -9.18
N PRO A 69 -5.44 25.13 -8.83
CA PRO A 69 -4.46 25.85 -9.66
C PRO A 69 -3.18 25.06 -9.89
N GLU A 70 -2.35 25.50 -10.84
CA GLU A 70 -1.06 24.86 -11.12
C GLU A 70 -0.15 24.90 -9.87
N ILE A 71 -0.12 23.77 -9.14
CA ILE A 71 0.74 23.55 -7.98
C ILE A 71 2.05 22.92 -8.41
N ASP A 72 1.95 22.11 -9.47
CA ASP A 72 3.02 21.37 -10.09
C ASP A 72 2.72 21.30 -11.61
N GLU A 73 3.73 20.99 -12.42
CA GLU A 73 3.54 20.80 -13.86
C GLU A 73 2.68 19.55 -14.12
N ASP A 74 1.78 19.64 -15.08
CA ASP A 74 1.06 18.49 -15.60
C ASP A 74 2.06 17.42 -16.04
N THR A 75 1.94 16.22 -15.48
CA THR A 75 2.94 15.18 -15.71
C THR A 75 2.34 13.95 -16.36
N PHE A 76 3.09 13.36 -17.30
CA PHE A 76 2.89 11.99 -17.75
C PHE A 76 4.09 11.15 -17.32
N ASP A 77 3.85 10.15 -16.50
CA ASP A 77 4.91 9.42 -15.84
C ASP A 77 4.63 7.93 -15.70
N PHE A 78 5.72 7.14 -15.59
CA PHE A 78 5.65 5.75 -15.13
C PHE A 78 5.55 5.73 -13.61
N ARG A 79 4.35 5.53 -13.09
CA ARG A 79 4.13 5.42 -11.64
C ARG A 79 4.76 4.16 -11.06
N THR A 80 4.64 3.06 -11.78
CA THR A 80 5.20 1.75 -11.37
C THR A 80 5.46 0.92 -12.61
N ALA A 81 6.67 0.44 -12.75
CA ALA A 81 7.02 -0.65 -13.65
C ALA A 81 7.75 -1.71 -12.83
N ARG A 82 7.23 -2.95 -12.78
CA ARG A 82 7.83 -4.04 -11.99
C ARG A 82 7.80 -5.32 -12.76
N ILE A 83 8.82 -6.11 -12.51
CA ILE A 83 8.90 -7.50 -12.98
C ILE A 83 9.29 -8.39 -11.81
N GLY A 84 8.75 -9.58 -11.78
CA GLY A 84 9.03 -10.53 -10.72
C GLY A 84 8.76 -11.97 -11.13
N ILE A 85 9.20 -12.87 -10.28
CA ILE A 85 8.89 -14.29 -10.33
C ILE A 85 8.34 -14.72 -8.99
N GLN A 86 7.39 -15.65 -9.03
CA GLN A 86 6.86 -16.30 -7.84
C GLN A 86 6.52 -17.73 -8.13
N GLY A 87 6.41 -18.55 -7.10
CA GLY A 87 6.02 -19.94 -7.27
C GLY A 87 6.26 -20.78 -6.05
N ASP A 88 6.13 -22.08 -6.25
CA ASP A 88 6.42 -23.08 -5.25
C ASP A 88 7.72 -23.81 -5.59
N VAL A 89 8.55 -24.10 -4.59
CA VAL A 89 9.71 -24.98 -4.71
C VAL A 89 9.33 -26.41 -4.32
N THR A 90 8.40 -26.51 -3.39
CA THR A 90 7.72 -27.75 -2.98
C THR A 90 6.33 -27.38 -2.49
N LYS A 91 5.45 -28.34 -2.24
CA LYS A 91 4.15 -28.09 -1.60
C LYS A 91 4.23 -27.34 -0.25
N HIS A 92 5.43 -27.27 0.37
CA HIS A 92 5.67 -26.66 1.67
C HIS A 92 6.34 -25.29 1.60
N PHE A 93 6.96 -24.94 0.49
CA PHE A 93 7.71 -23.69 0.33
C PHE A 93 7.29 -22.95 -0.91
N SER A 94 6.95 -21.66 -0.73
CA SER A 94 6.73 -20.72 -1.82
C SER A 94 7.72 -19.56 -1.74
N TYR A 95 7.96 -18.90 -2.86
CA TYR A 95 8.86 -17.77 -2.97
C TYR A 95 8.28 -16.66 -3.83
N GLU A 96 8.75 -15.46 -3.59
CA GLU A 96 8.51 -14.31 -4.45
C GLU A 96 9.79 -13.47 -4.55
N VAL A 97 10.09 -13.00 -5.76
CA VAL A 97 11.17 -12.06 -6.04
C VAL A 97 10.63 -11.02 -7.00
N GLU A 98 10.50 -9.78 -6.55
CA GLU A 98 9.99 -8.65 -7.36
C GLU A 98 10.98 -7.48 -7.33
N ARG A 99 11.22 -6.88 -8.48
CA ARG A 99 12.07 -5.72 -8.61
C ARG A 99 11.38 -4.61 -9.40
N GLU A 100 11.65 -3.38 -9.04
CA GLU A 100 11.21 -2.18 -9.75
C GLU A 100 12.09 -1.94 -10.97
N ILE A 101 11.52 -1.36 -12.01
CA ILE A 101 12.22 -0.85 -13.18
C ILE A 101 12.08 0.68 -13.10
N ASP A 102 13.19 1.38 -12.98
CA ASP A 102 13.23 2.82 -12.89
C ASP A 102 12.92 3.50 -14.22
N ARG A 103 12.70 4.81 -14.20
CA ARG A 103 12.31 5.61 -15.41
C ARG A 103 13.34 5.55 -16.54
N ASP A 104 14.59 5.38 -16.22
CA ASP A 104 15.69 5.22 -17.19
C ASP A 104 15.79 3.80 -17.78
N GLY A 105 14.96 2.86 -17.32
CA GLY A 105 14.94 1.48 -17.73
C GLY A 105 15.94 0.59 -16.98
N THR A 106 16.63 1.11 -16.00
CA THR A 106 17.50 0.31 -15.12
C THR A 106 16.69 -0.41 -14.03
N PHE A 107 17.30 -1.42 -13.42
CA PHE A 107 16.68 -2.10 -12.29
C PHE A 107 16.83 -1.26 -11.02
N GLY A 108 15.71 -0.81 -10.46
CA GLY A 108 15.62 -0.08 -9.22
C GLY A 108 15.60 -0.98 -7.98
N ALA A 109 14.87 -0.54 -6.97
CA ALA A 109 14.84 -1.21 -5.67
C ALA A 109 14.19 -2.60 -5.71
N TRP A 110 14.71 -3.51 -4.89
CA TRP A 110 14.04 -4.76 -4.55
C TRP A 110 12.76 -4.46 -3.76
N LYS A 111 11.64 -5.07 -4.15
CA LYS A 111 10.35 -4.91 -3.46
C LYS A 111 10.08 -6.12 -2.57
N ASP A 112 9.50 -7.17 -3.11
CA ASP A 112 9.25 -8.38 -2.35
C ASP A 112 10.32 -9.42 -2.71
N VAL A 113 11.08 -9.90 -1.70
CA VAL A 113 12.11 -10.95 -1.86
C VAL A 113 12.04 -11.82 -0.62
N TYR A 114 11.27 -12.90 -0.68
CA TYR A 114 11.07 -13.75 0.48
C TYR A 114 10.90 -15.23 0.14
N LEU A 115 11.17 -16.07 1.13
CA LEU A 115 10.79 -17.46 1.19
C LEU A 115 9.70 -17.64 2.24
N ASN A 116 8.70 -18.44 1.94
CA ASN A 116 7.57 -18.72 2.81
C ASN A 116 7.40 -20.21 3.03
N TRP A 117 7.42 -20.65 4.28
CA TRP A 117 7.05 -22.00 4.70
C TRP A 117 5.55 -22.05 5.03
N LYS A 118 4.80 -22.95 4.38
CA LYS A 118 3.34 -23.02 4.43
C LYS A 118 2.79 -24.42 4.67
N SER A 119 3.42 -25.20 5.55
CA SER A 119 3.01 -26.60 5.80
C SER A 119 1.71 -26.74 6.58
N PHE A 120 1.31 -25.71 7.33
CA PHE A 120 0.09 -25.69 8.16
C PHE A 120 -0.65 -24.37 7.99
N ASP A 121 -1.98 -24.41 7.86
CA ASP A 121 -2.80 -23.20 7.74
C ASP A 121 -2.74 -22.35 9.01
N GLY A 122 -2.72 -22.98 10.17
CA GLY A 122 -2.61 -22.30 11.45
C GLY A 122 -1.21 -21.77 11.79
N LEU A 123 -0.16 -22.13 11.03
CA LEU A 123 1.21 -21.67 11.27
C LEU A 123 2.02 -21.67 9.98
N ARG A 124 2.36 -20.50 9.52
CA ARG A 124 3.22 -20.25 8.37
C ARG A 124 4.38 -19.35 8.80
N ILE A 125 5.53 -19.44 8.15
CA ILE A 125 6.72 -18.63 8.46
C ILE A 125 7.23 -18.01 7.17
N LYS A 126 7.41 -16.69 7.19
CA LYS A 126 7.96 -15.92 6.08
C LYS A 126 9.27 -15.25 6.50
N GLY A 127 10.30 -15.32 5.67
CA GLY A 127 11.58 -14.65 5.89
C GLY A 127 12.10 -13.98 4.63
N GLY A 128 12.64 -12.77 4.76
CA GLY A 128 13.15 -11.95 3.66
C GLY A 128 12.68 -10.51 3.74
N ARG A 129 12.58 -9.83 2.58
CA ARG A 129 12.01 -8.47 2.47
C ARG A 129 10.57 -8.56 1.99
N PHE A 130 9.65 -7.99 2.75
CA PHE A 130 8.21 -7.95 2.45
C PHE A 130 7.52 -6.85 3.25
N LYS A 131 6.23 -6.59 2.97
CA LYS A 131 5.46 -5.60 3.72
C LYS A 131 5.29 -6.02 5.16
N MET A 132 5.55 -5.10 6.08
CA MET A 132 5.27 -5.28 7.51
C MET A 132 3.76 -5.41 7.74
N PRO A 133 3.31 -6.24 8.71
CA PRO A 133 1.89 -6.48 8.96
C PRO A 133 1.24 -5.29 9.69
N PHE A 134 0.91 -4.24 8.93
CA PHE A 134 0.26 -3.04 9.45
C PHE A 134 -0.62 -2.40 8.37
N GLY A 135 -1.89 -2.13 8.73
CA GLY A 135 -2.87 -1.52 7.86
C GLY A 135 -3.49 -2.46 6.80
N LEU A 136 -4.70 -2.16 6.38
CA LEU A 136 -5.43 -2.84 5.31
C LEU A 136 -4.92 -2.37 3.95
N GLU A 137 -5.04 -1.08 3.67
CA GLU A 137 -4.73 -0.52 2.35
C GLU A 137 -3.23 -0.62 2.02
N GLN A 138 -2.35 -0.46 3.02
CA GLN A 138 -0.92 -0.65 2.83
C GLN A 138 -0.58 -2.09 2.44
N ASN A 139 -1.25 -3.08 3.04
CA ASN A 139 -1.02 -4.49 2.72
C ASN A 139 -1.72 -4.94 1.43
N THR A 140 -2.74 -4.22 0.97
CA THR A 140 -3.35 -4.43 -0.36
C THR A 140 -2.32 -4.16 -1.47
N GLY A 141 -2.33 -4.97 -2.52
CA GLY A 141 -1.47 -4.82 -3.69
C GLY A 141 -1.70 -3.45 -4.38
N PRO A 142 -0.66 -2.81 -4.91
CA PRO A 142 -0.84 -1.49 -5.55
C PRO A 142 -1.69 -1.52 -6.83
N THR A 143 -1.98 -2.68 -7.37
CA THR A 143 -2.89 -2.89 -8.51
C THR A 143 -4.32 -3.22 -8.09
N GLU A 144 -4.54 -3.50 -6.80
CA GLU A 144 -5.80 -3.95 -6.20
C GLU A 144 -6.46 -2.85 -5.35
N ILE A 145 -5.76 -1.76 -5.03
CA ILE A 145 -6.34 -0.62 -4.32
C ILE A 145 -7.45 0.03 -5.15
N ASP A 146 -8.45 0.55 -4.45
CA ASP A 146 -9.67 1.08 -5.09
C ASP A 146 -9.42 2.36 -5.89
N PHE A 147 -8.49 3.20 -5.43
CA PHE A 147 -8.13 4.49 -6.05
C PHE A 147 -6.70 4.44 -6.62
N GLY A 148 -6.30 5.47 -7.36
CA GLY A 148 -4.97 5.56 -7.97
C GLY A 148 -3.82 5.75 -6.97
N TYR A 149 -4.15 6.04 -5.70
CA TYR A 149 -3.20 6.22 -4.61
C TYR A 149 -3.84 5.76 -3.29
N ARG A 150 -2.99 5.45 -2.30
CA ARG A 150 -3.43 5.11 -0.96
C ARG A 150 -3.88 6.35 -0.21
N SER A 151 -4.69 6.17 0.84
CA SER A 151 -5.01 7.24 1.78
C SER A 151 -3.74 7.87 2.36
N LEU A 152 -3.82 9.11 2.77
CA LEU A 152 -2.71 9.83 3.41
C LEU A 152 -2.20 9.05 4.64
N ALA A 153 -3.12 8.54 5.48
CA ALA A 153 -2.76 7.72 6.64
C ALA A 153 -1.96 6.47 6.25
N SER A 154 -2.39 5.73 5.22
CA SER A 154 -1.71 4.52 4.77
C SER A 154 -0.36 4.81 4.11
N THR A 155 -0.22 5.96 3.46
CA THR A 155 1.03 6.37 2.81
C THR A 155 2.07 6.84 3.82
N ILE A 156 1.66 7.63 4.82
CA ILE A 156 2.58 8.31 5.74
C ILE A 156 2.81 7.50 7.01
N ILE A 157 1.76 6.91 7.61
CA ILE A 157 1.89 6.27 8.92
C ILE A 157 2.31 4.80 8.82
N ALA A 158 1.83 4.07 7.81
CA ALA A 158 2.17 2.66 7.70
C ALA A 158 3.65 2.45 7.32
N PRO A 159 4.34 1.46 7.93
CA PRO A 159 5.80 1.34 7.81
C PRO A 159 6.30 0.91 6.42
N GLY A 160 5.46 0.28 5.59
CA GLY A 160 5.89 -0.18 4.27
C GLY A 160 6.55 -1.57 4.31
N ARG A 161 7.68 -1.73 3.62
CA ARG A 161 8.45 -2.99 3.55
C ARG A 161 9.72 -2.92 4.37
N ASP A 162 10.10 -4.10 4.90
CA ASP A 162 11.38 -4.24 5.55
C ASP A 162 11.88 -5.69 5.45
N ARG A 163 13.16 -5.90 5.79
CA ARG A 163 13.76 -7.22 5.94
C ARG A 163 13.43 -7.77 7.32
N GLY A 164 13.01 -9.04 7.37
CA GLY A 164 12.66 -9.63 8.65
C GLY A 164 12.14 -11.04 8.55
N ALA A 165 11.61 -11.51 9.67
CA ALA A 165 10.93 -12.80 9.78
C ALA A 165 9.57 -12.62 10.46
N MET A 166 8.57 -13.33 9.95
CA MET A 166 7.18 -13.23 10.43
C MET A 166 6.56 -14.62 10.54
N VAL A 167 5.83 -14.85 11.61
CA VAL A 167 4.90 -15.96 11.75
C VAL A 167 3.48 -15.45 11.50
N TYR A 168 2.68 -16.26 10.80
CA TYR A 168 1.31 -15.89 10.50
C TYR A 168 0.45 -17.14 10.23
N GLY A 169 -0.85 -16.98 10.29
CA GLY A 169 -1.78 -18.08 10.04
C GLY A 169 -3.21 -17.74 10.41
N GLU A 170 -4.06 -18.75 10.32
CA GLU A 170 -5.47 -18.67 10.64
C GLU A 170 -5.80 -19.61 11.79
N LEU A 171 -6.44 -19.10 12.82
CA LEU A 171 -6.95 -19.84 13.98
C LEU A 171 -8.48 -19.71 14.01
N GLY A 172 -9.14 -20.55 13.25
CA GLY A 172 -10.58 -20.52 13.08
C GLY A 172 -11.04 -19.33 12.24
N ARG A 173 -11.37 -18.21 12.88
CA ARG A 173 -11.85 -16.97 12.22
C ARG A 173 -10.95 -15.78 12.49
N VAL A 174 -9.82 -16.04 13.09
CA VAL A 174 -8.84 -15.02 13.42
C VAL A 174 -7.60 -15.28 12.61
N GLU A 175 -7.26 -14.35 11.76
CA GLU A 175 -5.96 -14.27 11.10
C GLU A 175 -5.01 -13.52 12.01
N TYR A 176 -3.77 -13.97 12.11
CA TYR A 176 -2.74 -13.31 12.88
C TYR A 176 -1.43 -13.24 12.11
N GLU A 177 -0.69 -12.18 12.33
CA GLU A 177 0.63 -11.92 11.78
C GLU A 177 1.48 -11.28 12.88
N ALA A 178 2.70 -11.76 13.09
CA ALA A 178 3.63 -11.19 14.06
C ALA A 178 5.07 -11.39 13.58
N GLY A 179 5.86 -10.33 13.52
CA GLY A 179 7.22 -10.38 12.98
C GLY A 179 8.18 -9.43 13.67
N VAL A 180 9.46 -9.73 13.45
CA VAL A 180 10.59 -8.87 13.79
C VAL A 180 11.29 -8.46 12.51
N PHE A 181 11.72 -7.20 12.45
CA PHE A 181 12.27 -6.58 11.25
C PHE A 181 13.51 -5.78 11.62
N ASP A 182 14.37 -5.51 10.61
CA ASP A 182 15.63 -4.83 10.83
C ASP A 182 15.45 -3.36 11.24
N ASP A 183 14.48 -2.67 10.59
CA ASP A 183 14.32 -1.23 10.66
C ASP A 183 12.84 -0.83 10.94
N ASP A 184 12.50 0.43 10.65
CA ASP A 184 11.16 1.01 10.81
C ASP A 184 10.31 0.98 9.53
N GLY A 185 10.77 0.26 8.49
CA GLY A 185 10.13 0.15 7.20
C GLY A 185 10.47 1.28 6.21
N ASP A 186 10.38 0.99 4.91
CA ASP A 186 10.82 1.87 3.83
C ASP A 186 9.96 3.14 3.61
N ASN A 187 8.78 3.26 4.21
CA ASN A 187 7.99 4.50 4.17
C ASN A 187 8.46 5.58 5.17
N ALA A 188 9.27 5.21 6.16
CA ALA A 188 9.75 6.16 7.17
C ALA A 188 10.77 7.16 6.61
N GLU A 189 11.52 6.77 5.58
CA GLU A 189 12.56 7.58 4.90
C GLU A 189 13.48 8.28 5.90
N LEU A 190 14.17 7.53 6.75
CA LEU A 190 15.06 8.08 7.76
C LEU A 190 16.18 8.90 7.12
N GLU A 191 16.64 9.94 7.81
CA GLU A 191 17.68 10.86 7.30
C GLU A 191 18.96 10.14 6.92
N GLN A 192 19.37 9.15 7.70
CA GLN A 192 20.54 8.32 7.42
C GLN A 192 20.35 7.42 6.18
N GLU A 193 19.15 6.90 5.94
CA GLU A 193 18.84 6.10 4.74
C GLU A 193 18.96 6.92 3.46
N ARG A 194 18.65 8.22 3.52
CA ARG A 194 18.76 9.12 2.36
C ARG A 194 20.21 9.37 1.92
N PHE A 195 21.17 9.18 2.81
CA PHE A 195 22.60 9.42 2.58
C PHE A 195 23.46 8.16 2.63
N ALA A 196 22.92 7.03 3.14
CA ALA A 196 23.63 5.78 3.19
C ALA A 196 23.80 5.18 1.78
N LEU A 197 25.00 4.69 1.49
CA LEU A 197 25.22 3.84 0.32
C LEU A 197 24.58 2.48 0.56
N GLU A 198 24.10 1.82 -0.51
CA GLU A 198 23.53 0.47 -0.40
C GLU A 198 24.47 -0.47 0.37
N GLY A 199 24.02 -0.97 1.53
CA GLY A 199 24.74 -1.95 2.34
C GLY A 199 25.42 -1.39 3.60
N GLU A 200 25.28 -0.11 3.93
CA GLU A 200 25.72 0.43 5.23
C GLU A 200 24.62 0.21 6.29
N ASP A 201 25.03 -0.24 7.49
CA ASP A 201 24.14 -0.35 8.64
C ASP A 201 23.83 1.06 9.18
N LEU A 202 22.57 1.34 9.46
CA LEU A 202 22.15 2.59 10.05
C LEU A 202 22.52 2.63 11.54
N GLU A 203 23.39 3.52 11.95
CA GLU A 203 23.74 3.69 13.36
C GLU A 203 22.50 4.12 14.18
N GLY A 204 22.17 3.34 15.20
CA GLY A 204 21.09 3.65 16.14
C GLY A 204 19.71 3.19 15.71
N VAL A 205 19.57 2.54 14.57
CA VAL A 205 18.37 1.78 14.22
C VAL A 205 18.48 0.40 14.85
N GLY A 206 17.43 -0.08 15.46
CA GLY A 206 17.37 -1.39 16.10
C GLY A 206 16.18 -2.19 15.57
N PRO A 207 16.14 -3.49 15.87
CA PRO A 207 15.06 -4.32 15.39
C PRO A 207 13.70 -3.79 15.83
N SER A 208 12.76 -3.81 14.89
CA SER A 208 11.38 -3.43 15.11
C SER A 208 10.48 -4.66 15.26
N PHE A 209 9.35 -4.45 15.88
CA PHE A 209 8.28 -5.44 15.98
C PHE A 209 7.04 -4.91 15.24
N ALA A 210 6.37 -5.79 14.50
CA ALA A 210 5.07 -5.50 13.91
C ALA A 210 4.13 -6.70 14.09
N GLY A 211 2.86 -6.42 14.40
CA GLY A 211 1.83 -7.44 14.50
C GLY A 211 0.48 -6.93 14.07
N ARG A 212 -0.31 -7.82 13.49
CA ARG A 212 -1.69 -7.56 13.05
C ARG A 212 -2.58 -8.75 13.36
N ILE A 213 -3.79 -8.47 13.78
CA ILE A 213 -4.86 -9.46 13.91
C ILE A 213 -6.06 -8.99 13.07
N ARG A 214 -6.73 -9.93 12.41
CA ARG A 214 -8.00 -9.70 11.70
C ARG A 214 -9.00 -10.77 12.12
N ALA A 215 -10.26 -10.40 12.19
CA ALA A 215 -11.30 -11.33 12.58
C ALA A 215 -12.61 -11.05 11.84
N ASP A 216 -13.22 -12.12 11.35
CA ASP A 216 -14.57 -12.15 10.84
C ASP A 216 -15.54 -12.46 11.99
N LEU A 217 -15.76 -11.45 12.82
CA LEU A 217 -16.56 -11.61 14.05
C LEU A 217 -18.07 -11.75 13.75
N LEU A 218 -18.55 -11.20 12.64
CA LEU A 218 -19.98 -11.21 12.33
C LEU A 218 -20.49 -12.59 11.92
N ARG A 219 -19.62 -13.49 11.48
CA ARG A 219 -19.97 -14.91 11.27
C ARG A 219 -20.29 -15.68 12.53
N LEU A 220 -20.03 -15.11 13.71
CA LEU A 220 -20.44 -15.72 14.99
C LEU A 220 -21.96 -15.60 15.25
N PHE A 221 -22.62 -14.72 14.53
CA PHE A 221 -24.05 -14.45 14.68
C PHE A 221 -24.84 -15.03 13.51
N PRO A 222 -26.12 -15.40 13.71
CA PRO A 222 -27.01 -15.86 12.64
C PRO A 222 -27.51 -14.68 11.79
N LEU A 223 -26.58 -13.97 11.16
CA LEU A 223 -26.83 -12.82 10.31
C LEU A 223 -26.89 -13.26 8.83
N PRO A 224 -27.53 -12.49 7.93
CA PRO A 224 -27.46 -12.71 6.49
C PRO A 224 -26.00 -12.74 6.01
N ASP A 225 -25.69 -13.55 4.99
CA ASP A 225 -24.33 -13.69 4.44
C ASP A 225 -23.71 -12.37 4.02
N MET A 226 -24.53 -11.47 3.46
CA MET A 226 -24.12 -10.12 3.12
C MET A 226 -23.50 -9.37 4.30
N VAL A 227 -24.12 -9.43 5.48
CA VAL A 227 -23.61 -8.76 6.69
C VAL A 227 -22.38 -9.47 7.23
N ARG A 228 -22.30 -10.79 7.06
CA ARG A 228 -21.18 -11.63 7.53
C ARG A 228 -19.87 -11.44 6.77
N ALA A 229 -19.87 -10.72 5.66
CA ALA A 229 -18.67 -10.42 4.88
C ALA A 229 -17.80 -9.28 5.45
N ALA A 230 -18.01 -8.88 6.71
CA ALA A 230 -17.28 -7.80 7.36
C ALA A 230 -16.13 -8.33 8.22
N ASN A 231 -14.95 -7.74 8.04
CA ASN A 231 -13.75 -8.03 8.80
C ASN A 231 -13.33 -6.81 9.64
N PHE A 232 -12.81 -7.08 10.83
CA PHE A 232 -12.23 -6.10 11.73
C PHE A 232 -10.79 -6.47 12.00
N GLY A 233 -9.91 -5.49 12.09
CA GLY A 233 -8.52 -5.76 12.42
C GLY A 233 -7.91 -4.67 13.28
N PHE A 234 -6.82 -5.05 13.94
CA PHE A 234 -5.96 -4.17 14.74
C PHE A 234 -4.52 -4.48 14.43
N ALA A 235 -3.69 -3.44 14.35
CA ALA A 235 -2.26 -3.55 14.10
C ALA A 235 -1.46 -2.67 15.06
N TYR A 236 -0.23 -3.12 15.36
CA TYR A 236 0.71 -2.41 16.21
C TYR A 236 2.13 -2.59 15.69
N THR A 237 2.94 -1.50 15.74
CA THR A 237 4.39 -1.57 15.52
C THR A 237 5.13 -0.81 16.62
N ASN A 238 6.37 -1.23 16.86
CA ASN A 238 7.30 -0.53 17.75
C ASN A 238 8.70 -0.62 17.17
N ALA A 239 9.27 0.53 16.85
CA ALA A 239 10.62 0.69 16.30
C ALA A 239 11.42 1.68 17.15
N TYR A 240 12.73 1.68 17.01
CA TYR A 240 13.60 2.72 17.55
C TYR A 240 14.09 3.61 16.40
N VAL A 241 13.88 4.92 16.54
CA VAL A 241 14.27 5.92 15.54
C VAL A 241 15.51 6.66 16.02
N PRO A 242 16.58 6.75 15.21
CA PRO A 242 17.78 7.48 15.56
C PRO A 242 17.54 8.97 15.64
N GLU A 243 18.47 9.70 16.27
CA GLU A 243 18.45 11.15 16.34
C GLU A 243 18.51 11.79 14.95
N GLY A 244 17.66 12.78 14.71
CA GLY A 244 17.63 13.53 13.46
C GLY A 244 16.27 14.12 13.13
N LEU A 245 16.13 14.72 11.97
CA LEU A 245 14.87 15.15 11.34
C LEU A 245 14.15 13.92 10.77
N ASN A 246 13.87 12.97 11.64
CA ASN A 246 13.39 11.63 11.32
C ASN A 246 11.92 11.40 11.68
N SER A 247 11.16 12.44 12.10
CA SER A 247 9.72 12.27 12.27
C SER A 247 9.04 11.91 10.96
N LEU A 248 7.84 11.36 11.05
CA LEU A 248 6.96 11.34 9.89
C LEU A 248 6.71 12.79 9.44
N LYS A 249 6.48 13.00 8.15
CA LYS A 249 6.19 14.30 7.56
C LYS A 249 4.75 14.36 7.05
N GLY A 250 4.19 15.56 6.86
CA GLY A 250 2.90 15.74 6.21
C GLY A 250 3.09 15.99 4.73
N GLU A 251 2.71 15.04 3.90
CA GLU A 251 2.68 15.16 2.46
C GLU A 251 1.25 15.11 1.94
N ALA A 252 0.92 16.02 1.04
CA ALA A 252 -0.27 15.98 0.21
C ALA A 252 -0.26 14.75 -0.72
N VAL A 253 -1.38 14.45 -1.35
CA VAL A 253 -1.55 13.22 -2.17
C VAL A 253 -0.45 13.01 -3.20
N TRP A 254 0.13 14.07 -3.74
CA TRP A 254 1.15 14.01 -4.80
C TRP A 254 2.57 14.29 -4.32
N GLY A 255 2.79 14.33 -3.00
CA GLY A 255 4.12 14.42 -2.40
C GLY A 255 4.60 15.82 -2.05
N SER A 256 3.77 16.85 -2.21
CA SER A 256 4.10 18.19 -1.75
C SER A 256 3.95 18.30 -0.24
N ASP A 257 4.97 18.81 0.45
CA ASP A 257 4.98 18.91 1.91
C ASP A 257 4.01 20.01 2.40
N PHE A 258 3.19 19.69 3.40
CA PHE A 258 2.40 20.64 4.18
C PHE A 258 2.81 20.66 5.66
N PHE A 259 3.67 19.72 6.08
CA PHE A 259 4.27 19.68 7.40
C PHE A 259 5.67 19.07 7.33
N GLU A 260 6.68 19.89 7.64
CA GLU A 260 8.08 19.46 7.64
C GLU A 260 8.42 18.56 8.82
N ARG A 261 9.49 17.78 8.68
CA ARG A 261 9.99 16.90 9.74
C ARG A 261 10.44 17.67 10.95
N VAL A 262 10.27 17.08 12.13
CA VAL A 262 10.81 17.56 13.40
C VAL A 262 11.87 16.59 13.93
N TYR A 263 12.70 17.10 14.85
CA TYR A 263 13.69 16.26 15.52
C TYR A 263 13.03 15.26 16.45
N VAL A 264 13.35 13.98 16.24
CA VAL A 264 12.92 12.84 17.05
C VAL A 264 14.12 11.99 17.44
N LYS A 265 13.97 11.23 18.53
CA LYS A 265 14.91 10.21 18.99
C LYS A 265 14.19 9.31 20.00
N GLY A 266 14.28 8.03 19.80
CA GLY A 266 13.68 7.06 20.71
C GLY A 266 12.64 6.20 20.05
N ARG A 267 11.59 5.82 20.77
CA ARG A 267 10.58 4.90 20.23
C ARG A 267 9.59 5.60 19.31
N ARG A 268 9.31 4.94 18.19
CA ARG A 268 8.15 5.19 17.34
C ARG A 268 7.19 4.03 17.50
N GLN A 269 6.01 4.33 18.01
CA GLN A 269 4.94 3.35 18.19
C GLN A 269 3.79 3.71 17.24
N ARG A 270 3.35 2.73 16.45
CA ARG A 270 2.18 2.89 15.60
C ARG A 270 1.07 1.96 16.05
N MET A 271 -0.15 2.42 16.01
CA MET A 271 -1.34 1.61 16.18
C MET A 271 -2.35 1.92 15.09
N GLY A 272 -3.10 0.90 14.68
CA GLY A 272 -4.12 1.02 13.65
C GLY A 272 -5.30 0.11 13.90
N ALA A 273 -6.48 0.60 13.54
CA ALA A 273 -7.72 -0.17 13.50
C ALA A 273 -8.26 -0.16 12.08
N GLN A 274 -8.76 -1.27 11.60
CA GLN A 274 -9.25 -1.44 10.23
C GLN A 274 -10.60 -2.14 10.18
N PHE A 275 -11.36 -1.80 9.16
CA PHE A 275 -12.64 -2.41 8.84
C PHE A 275 -12.77 -2.55 7.32
N ASP A 276 -13.19 -3.72 6.86
CA ASP A 276 -13.58 -3.95 5.48
C ASP A 276 -14.87 -4.76 5.40
N TRP A 277 -15.72 -4.39 4.45
CA TRP A 277 -16.98 -5.04 4.18
C TRP A 277 -17.29 -5.03 2.68
N THR A 278 -17.39 -6.22 2.11
CA THR A 278 -17.53 -6.41 0.65
C THR A 278 -18.73 -7.29 0.31
N PRO A 279 -19.98 -6.79 0.51
CA PRO A 279 -21.18 -7.56 0.20
C PRO A 279 -21.50 -7.47 -1.30
N GLY A 280 -21.08 -8.47 -2.09
CA GLY A 280 -21.35 -8.52 -3.52
C GLY A 280 -20.67 -7.37 -4.29
N PRO A 281 -21.42 -6.56 -5.06
CA PRO A 281 -20.83 -5.54 -5.93
C PRO A 281 -20.37 -4.27 -5.20
N THR A 282 -20.51 -4.19 -3.88
CA THR A 282 -20.16 -3.01 -3.09
C THR A 282 -18.99 -3.29 -2.16
N GLY A 283 -18.25 -2.24 -1.83
CA GLY A 283 -17.19 -2.29 -0.84
C GLY A 283 -17.24 -1.08 0.08
N LEU A 284 -17.04 -1.31 1.37
CA LEU A 284 -16.84 -0.27 2.38
C LEU A 284 -15.56 -0.58 3.14
N LYS A 285 -14.63 0.38 3.19
CA LYS A 285 -13.38 0.26 3.93
C LYS A 285 -13.18 1.47 4.82
N ALA A 286 -12.64 1.26 6.00
CA ALA A 286 -12.25 2.32 6.92
C ALA A 286 -10.97 1.91 7.66
N GLU A 287 -10.07 2.86 7.88
CA GLU A 287 -8.92 2.68 8.76
C GLU A 287 -8.70 3.94 9.58
N TRP A 288 -8.20 3.73 10.78
CA TRP A 288 -7.64 4.76 11.64
C TRP A 288 -6.23 4.33 12.03
N MET A 289 -5.29 5.26 11.97
CA MET A 289 -3.89 5.03 12.32
C MET A 289 -3.34 6.19 13.13
N GLN A 290 -2.42 5.87 14.05
CA GLN A 290 -1.66 6.87 14.80
C GLN A 290 -0.23 6.41 14.99
N SER A 291 0.72 7.32 14.79
CA SER A 291 2.12 7.22 15.19
C SER A 291 2.39 8.15 16.36
N ARG A 292 3.13 7.66 17.35
CA ARG A 292 3.66 8.41 18.48
C ARG A 292 5.17 8.27 18.49
N GLU A 293 5.88 9.39 18.47
CA GLU A 293 7.32 9.46 18.30
C GLU A 293 7.96 10.20 19.45
N GLN A 294 8.86 9.54 20.17
CA GLN A 294 9.60 10.14 21.27
C GLN A 294 10.62 11.18 20.76
N ARG A 295 10.85 12.22 21.58
CA ARG A 295 11.76 13.31 21.27
C ARG A 295 12.79 13.50 22.39
N LEU A 296 13.51 12.40 22.73
CA LEU A 296 14.47 12.35 23.84
C LEU A 296 15.68 13.24 23.54
N ASN A 297 15.99 14.18 24.44
CA ASN A 297 17.10 15.13 24.35
C ASN A 297 17.08 16.00 23.08
N GLN A 298 15.89 16.32 22.52
CA GLN A 298 15.78 17.04 21.25
C GLN A 298 15.60 18.56 21.39
N SER A 299 15.49 19.11 22.60
CA SER A 299 15.51 20.56 22.82
C SER A 299 16.90 21.16 22.55
N ASN A 300 16.97 22.48 22.35
CA ASN A 300 18.25 23.20 22.25
C ASN A 300 19.13 23.12 23.52
N ARG A 301 18.58 22.60 24.62
CA ARG A 301 19.29 22.38 25.89
C ARG A 301 19.51 20.90 26.20
N ASN A 302 19.33 20.02 25.22
CA ASN A 302 19.35 18.57 25.40
C ASN A 302 18.34 18.04 26.44
N GLU A 303 17.20 18.69 26.56
CA GLU A 303 16.08 18.23 27.38
C GLU A 303 15.09 17.46 26.49
N ASP A 304 14.31 16.56 27.08
CA ASP A 304 13.25 15.86 26.41
C ASP A 304 12.15 16.84 26.00
N LEU A 305 11.59 16.62 24.82
CA LEU A 305 10.41 17.31 24.32
C LEU A 305 9.20 16.38 24.39
N SER A 306 8.00 16.94 24.38
CA SER A 306 6.76 16.17 24.27
C SER A 306 6.76 15.35 22.96
N ASP A 307 6.13 14.19 23.02
CA ASP A 307 6.05 13.29 21.88
C ASP A 307 5.39 13.97 20.67
N PHE A 308 5.81 13.57 19.49
CA PHE A 308 5.22 14.00 18.23
C PHE A 308 4.16 12.99 17.79
N ILE A 309 2.98 13.47 17.40
CA ILE A 309 1.82 12.66 17.05
C ILE A 309 1.44 12.91 15.59
N THR A 310 1.45 11.85 14.81
CA THR A 310 0.85 11.80 13.47
C THR A 310 -0.36 10.89 13.53
N SER A 311 -1.53 11.38 13.14
CA SER A 311 -2.76 10.59 13.15
C SER A 311 -3.56 10.82 11.87
N GLY A 312 -4.20 9.77 11.37
CA GLY A 312 -5.04 9.88 10.19
C GLY A 312 -6.08 8.76 10.13
N TRP A 313 -7.07 8.97 9.29
CA TRP A 313 -8.14 8.02 9.06
C TRP A 313 -8.75 8.20 7.69
N TYR A 314 -9.36 7.15 7.17
CA TYR A 314 -10.19 7.27 5.98
C TYR A 314 -11.44 6.39 6.08
N VAL A 315 -12.44 6.77 5.28
CA VAL A 315 -13.59 5.93 4.93
C VAL A 315 -13.77 5.98 3.42
N SER A 316 -13.95 4.82 2.80
CA SER A 316 -14.20 4.72 1.37
C SER A 316 -15.35 3.78 1.07
N GLY A 317 -16.13 4.13 0.05
CA GLY A 317 -17.20 3.30 -0.51
C GLY A 317 -16.97 3.09 -2.01
N THR A 318 -17.19 1.86 -2.49
CA THR A 318 -17.10 1.52 -3.91
C THR A 318 -18.29 0.70 -4.36
N TRP A 319 -18.61 0.75 -5.65
CA TRP A 319 -19.73 0.02 -6.24
C TRP A 319 -19.47 -0.34 -7.71
N PHE A 320 -19.51 -1.63 -8.03
CA PHE A 320 -19.53 -2.11 -9.41
C PHE A 320 -20.92 -1.91 -10.01
N VAL A 321 -21.08 -0.87 -10.82
CA VAL A 321 -22.37 -0.57 -11.49
C VAL A 321 -22.74 -1.63 -12.53
N THR A 322 -21.79 -2.39 -13.00
CA THR A 322 -21.96 -3.52 -13.92
C THR A 322 -22.30 -4.83 -13.20
N GLY A 323 -22.21 -4.86 -11.87
CA GLY A 323 -22.72 -5.91 -11.01
C GLY A 323 -21.72 -7.04 -10.71
N GLU A 324 -20.43 -6.87 -11.01
CA GLU A 324 -19.36 -7.76 -10.55
C GLU A 324 -19.28 -7.75 -9.03
N ASP A 325 -18.96 -8.91 -8.44
CA ASP A 325 -18.67 -8.98 -7.01
C ASP A 325 -17.31 -8.33 -6.71
N LYS A 326 -17.23 -7.63 -5.57
CA LYS A 326 -16.00 -6.98 -5.11
C LYS A 326 -15.03 -8.06 -4.64
N ASP A 327 -14.01 -8.31 -5.42
CA ASP A 327 -12.93 -9.25 -5.16
C ASP A 327 -11.59 -8.59 -5.49
N ASP A 328 -10.48 -9.13 -5.01
CA ASP A 328 -9.15 -8.59 -5.26
C ASP A 328 -8.75 -8.71 -6.75
N ASN A 329 -9.27 -9.74 -7.44
CA ASN A 329 -9.04 -10.01 -8.84
C ASN A 329 -10.32 -9.89 -9.67
N ILE A 330 -10.65 -8.68 -10.10
CA ILE A 330 -11.86 -8.46 -10.87
C ILE A 330 -11.74 -9.06 -12.28
N ASN A 331 -12.60 -10.02 -12.55
CA ASN A 331 -12.79 -10.57 -13.87
C ASN A 331 -14.14 -10.11 -14.44
N PRO A 332 -14.16 -9.22 -15.45
CA PRO A 332 -15.41 -8.71 -16.00
C PRO A 332 -16.33 -9.84 -16.48
N ARG A 333 -17.57 -9.85 -16.03
CA ARG A 333 -18.59 -10.83 -16.44
C ARG A 333 -18.82 -10.82 -17.96
N LYS A 334 -18.69 -9.65 -18.57
CA LYS A 334 -18.79 -9.43 -20.02
C LYS A 334 -17.63 -8.56 -20.50
N PRO A 335 -16.43 -9.16 -20.77
CA PRO A 335 -15.27 -8.40 -21.19
C PRO A 335 -15.50 -7.72 -22.56
N LEU A 336 -14.76 -6.64 -22.80
CA LEU A 336 -14.89 -5.79 -24.00
C LEU A 336 -14.78 -6.62 -25.30
N PHE A 337 -13.80 -7.51 -25.38
CA PHE A 337 -13.63 -8.36 -26.56
C PHE A 337 -14.54 -9.59 -26.61
N GLY A 338 -15.35 -9.80 -25.57
CA GLY A 338 -16.41 -10.81 -25.49
C GLY A 338 -17.81 -10.27 -25.77
N GLY A 339 -17.91 -9.09 -26.37
CA GLY A 339 -19.20 -8.43 -26.70
C GLY A 339 -19.84 -7.66 -25.55
N GLY A 340 -19.10 -7.41 -24.46
CA GLY A 340 -19.52 -6.57 -23.34
C GLY A 340 -18.78 -5.22 -23.31
N ILE A 341 -18.93 -4.52 -22.20
CA ILE A 341 -18.24 -3.24 -21.94
C ILE A 341 -17.11 -3.37 -20.91
N GLY A 342 -16.90 -4.57 -20.36
CA GLY A 342 -16.04 -4.75 -19.20
C GLY A 342 -16.74 -4.44 -17.89
N ALA A 343 -16.00 -4.37 -16.78
CA ALA A 343 -16.48 -3.98 -15.46
C ALA A 343 -16.24 -2.49 -15.23
N VAL A 344 -17.21 -1.83 -14.58
CA VAL A 344 -17.12 -0.40 -14.21
C VAL A 344 -17.43 -0.25 -12.73
N GLU A 345 -16.49 0.35 -12.00
CA GLU A 345 -16.58 0.64 -10.58
C GLU A 345 -16.57 2.15 -10.34
N LEU A 346 -17.45 2.61 -9.47
CA LEU A 346 -17.47 3.97 -8.93
C LEU A 346 -16.97 3.92 -7.49
N GLY A 347 -16.24 4.96 -7.06
CA GLY A 347 -15.73 5.05 -5.71
C GLY A 347 -15.73 6.48 -5.17
N VAL A 348 -15.86 6.59 -3.86
CA VAL A 348 -15.65 7.83 -3.10
C VAL A 348 -14.86 7.52 -1.84
N ARG A 349 -13.90 8.39 -1.50
CA ARG A 349 -13.14 8.33 -0.25
C ARG A 349 -13.04 9.71 0.36
N TYR A 350 -13.17 9.77 1.67
CA TYR A 350 -12.71 10.88 2.50
C TYR A 350 -11.57 10.38 3.36
N ASP A 351 -10.49 11.12 3.41
CA ASP A 351 -9.37 10.85 4.31
C ASP A 351 -8.81 12.14 4.93
N GLU A 352 -8.15 11.99 6.08
CA GLU A 352 -7.59 13.09 6.86
C GLU A 352 -6.28 12.63 7.50
N LEU A 353 -5.26 13.49 7.45
CA LEU A 353 -3.96 13.32 8.09
C LEU A 353 -3.61 14.58 8.88
N GLY A 354 -3.34 14.44 10.18
CA GLY A 354 -2.96 15.54 11.06
C GLY A 354 -1.66 15.26 11.80
N LEU A 355 -0.84 16.32 11.98
CA LEU A 355 0.45 16.28 12.66
C LEU A 355 0.51 17.35 13.74
N ARG A 356 0.96 16.99 14.95
CA ARG A 356 1.03 17.88 16.11
C ARG A 356 1.97 17.36 17.18
N SER A 357 2.39 18.23 18.08
CA SER A 357 2.96 17.81 19.37
C SER A 357 1.88 17.24 20.29
N GLU A 358 2.29 16.39 21.23
CA GLU A 358 1.40 15.95 22.31
C GLU A 358 1.08 17.12 23.27
N SER A 359 2.10 17.90 23.65
CA SER A 359 1.90 19.14 24.44
C SER A 359 1.25 20.23 23.60
N THR A 360 0.30 20.92 24.22
CA THR A 360 -0.33 22.15 23.70
C THR A 360 -0.05 23.33 24.61
N ASP A 361 0.90 23.21 25.55
CA ASP A 361 1.22 24.25 26.51
C ASP A 361 2.07 25.36 25.90
N GLY A 362 1.67 26.58 26.12
CA GLY A 362 2.38 27.78 25.67
C GLY A 362 2.19 28.06 24.17
N PRO A 363 2.97 29.03 23.63
CA PRO A 363 2.88 29.37 22.22
C PRO A 363 3.44 28.28 21.32
N ALA A 364 2.78 28.04 20.19
CA ALA A 364 3.21 27.08 19.18
C ALA A 364 4.22 27.73 18.21
N PHE A 365 5.17 26.93 17.74
CA PHE A 365 6.22 27.36 16.83
C PHE A 365 6.42 26.37 15.69
N THR A 366 6.97 26.81 14.58
CA THR A 366 7.37 25.96 13.44
C THR A 366 8.82 25.45 13.55
N ASN A 367 9.58 25.89 14.57
CA ASN A 367 10.95 25.40 14.78
C ASN A 367 10.93 23.88 15.08
N PRO A 368 11.69 23.05 14.35
CA PRO A 368 11.70 21.59 14.53
C PRO A 368 12.11 21.11 15.94
N ARG A 369 12.71 21.98 16.77
CA ARG A 369 13.08 21.72 18.18
C ARG A 369 12.16 22.40 19.20
N ALA A 370 11.04 22.97 18.77
CA ALA A 370 10.05 23.49 19.69
C ALA A 370 9.26 22.34 20.36
N ASP A 371 8.90 22.50 21.62
CA ASP A 371 8.08 21.53 22.33
C ASP A 371 6.65 21.51 21.79
N HIS A 372 6.04 22.70 21.70
CA HIS A 372 4.73 22.87 21.09
C HIS A 372 4.90 23.27 19.61
N GLN A 373 4.59 22.34 18.70
CA GLN A 373 4.57 22.58 17.25
C GLN A 373 3.22 23.16 16.82
N VAL A 374 3.25 24.07 15.85
CA VAL A 374 2.01 24.49 15.16
C VAL A 374 1.45 23.28 14.43
N ALA A 375 0.27 22.83 14.83
CA ALA A 375 -0.41 21.71 14.18
C ALA A 375 -0.77 22.06 12.71
N ASN A 376 -0.87 21.03 11.87
CA ASN A 376 -1.45 21.16 10.54
C ASN A 376 -2.10 19.85 10.12
N SER A 377 -3.08 19.94 9.24
CA SER A 377 -3.77 18.79 8.69
C SER A 377 -4.12 18.98 7.21
N ASP A 378 -4.23 17.86 6.51
CA ASP A 378 -4.79 17.76 5.16
C ASP A 378 -6.03 16.87 5.20
N SER A 379 -7.12 17.37 4.64
CA SER A 379 -8.40 16.66 4.47
C SER A 379 -8.72 16.50 3.00
N THR A 380 -8.91 15.26 2.55
CA THR A 380 -9.01 14.92 1.12
C THR A 380 -10.32 14.22 0.76
N TRP A 381 -11.00 14.73 -0.26
CA TRP A 381 -12.06 14.02 -0.96
C TRP A 381 -11.55 13.45 -2.27
N THR A 382 -11.79 12.16 -2.50
CA THR A 382 -11.45 11.48 -3.76
C THR A 382 -12.70 10.89 -4.38
N PHE A 383 -12.95 11.23 -5.63
CA PHE A 383 -13.98 10.62 -6.47
C PHE A 383 -13.30 9.80 -7.56
N GLY A 384 -13.68 8.54 -7.71
CA GLY A 384 -13.01 7.60 -8.61
C GLY A 384 -13.95 6.89 -9.56
N VAL A 385 -13.47 6.66 -10.78
CA VAL A 385 -14.07 5.73 -11.74
C VAL A 385 -12.99 4.78 -12.21
N SER A 386 -13.24 3.48 -12.11
CA SER A 386 -12.37 2.44 -12.63
C SER A 386 -13.11 1.67 -13.73
N TRP A 387 -12.50 1.55 -14.88
CA TRP A 387 -12.97 0.72 -15.99
C TRP A 387 -11.98 -0.41 -16.25
N MET A 388 -12.46 -1.63 -16.19
CA MET A 388 -11.71 -2.85 -16.46
C MET A 388 -12.30 -3.51 -17.72
N PRO A 389 -11.80 -3.14 -18.92
CA PRO A 389 -12.27 -3.72 -20.19
C PRO A 389 -12.05 -5.23 -20.26
N ILE A 390 -10.95 -5.67 -19.70
CA ILE A 390 -10.55 -7.07 -19.53
C ILE A 390 -9.80 -7.21 -18.19
N ARG A 391 -9.66 -8.40 -17.67
CA ARG A 391 -9.01 -8.68 -16.37
C ARG A 391 -7.57 -8.13 -16.22
N TRP A 392 -6.83 -7.94 -17.32
CA TRP A 392 -5.44 -7.52 -17.32
C TRP A 392 -5.22 -6.01 -17.39
N VAL A 393 -6.28 -5.28 -17.75
CA VAL A 393 -6.22 -3.85 -18.03
C VAL A 393 -7.22 -3.10 -17.19
N ARG A 394 -6.76 -2.08 -16.50
CA ARG A 394 -7.60 -1.13 -15.75
C ARG A 394 -7.28 0.29 -16.19
N VAL A 395 -8.31 1.03 -16.54
CA VAL A 395 -8.25 2.49 -16.72
C VAL A 395 -8.95 3.11 -15.52
N LEU A 396 -8.23 3.95 -14.79
CA LEU A 396 -8.72 4.54 -13.56
C LEU A 396 -8.57 6.07 -13.66
N THR A 397 -9.61 6.80 -13.27
CA THR A 397 -9.56 8.25 -13.11
C THR A 397 -9.98 8.65 -11.71
N ASN A 398 -9.29 9.63 -11.12
CA ASN A 398 -9.65 10.26 -9.86
C ASN A 398 -9.74 11.76 -10.01
N ALA A 399 -10.73 12.37 -9.37
CA ALA A 399 -10.76 13.78 -9.03
C ALA A 399 -10.54 13.90 -7.53
N VAL A 400 -9.56 14.70 -7.14
CA VAL A 400 -9.07 14.85 -5.76
C VAL A 400 -9.20 16.29 -5.33
N HIS A 401 -9.80 16.52 -4.17
CA HIS A 401 -9.90 17.83 -3.53
C HIS A 401 -9.24 17.79 -2.18
N GLU A 402 -8.14 18.54 -2.03
CA GLU A 402 -7.36 18.63 -0.78
C GLU A 402 -7.63 19.98 -0.10
N THR A 403 -7.69 19.98 1.24
CA THR A 403 -7.95 21.16 2.07
C THR A 403 -7.02 21.15 3.28
N PHE A 404 -6.26 22.25 3.47
CA PHE A 404 -5.25 22.38 4.51
C PHE A 404 -5.73 23.29 5.63
N GLU A 405 -5.46 22.91 6.89
CA GLU A 405 -5.82 23.69 8.08
C GLU A 405 -4.96 24.95 8.19
N ASP A 406 -3.64 24.81 8.06
CA ASP A 406 -2.71 25.94 8.05
C ASP A 406 -2.39 26.36 6.61
N VAL A 407 -3.10 27.37 6.14
CA VAL A 407 -2.97 27.91 4.77
C VAL A 407 -1.57 28.47 4.47
N SER A 408 -0.83 28.87 5.50
CA SER A 408 0.54 29.41 5.31
C SER A 408 1.56 28.32 4.96
N ARG A 409 1.25 27.07 5.26
CA ARG A 409 2.06 25.88 4.95
C ARG A 409 1.41 24.95 3.92
N ALA A 410 0.33 25.39 3.29
CA ALA A 410 -0.23 24.65 2.16
C ALA A 410 0.79 24.59 1.01
N PRO A 411 0.75 23.55 0.15
CA PRO A 411 1.64 23.41 -1.01
C PRO A 411 1.71 24.66 -1.89
N VAL A 412 0.61 25.38 -2.02
CA VAL A 412 0.56 26.73 -2.58
C VAL A 412 0.25 27.69 -1.45
N ALA A 413 1.24 28.45 -1.02
CA ALA A 413 1.09 29.39 0.08
C ALA A 413 -0.08 30.37 -0.14
N GLY A 414 -0.98 30.45 0.84
CA GLY A 414 -2.17 31.29 0.75
C GLY A 414 -3.39 30.62 0.08
N THR A 415 -3.27 29.40 -0.40
CA THR A 415 -4.36 28.62 -0.99
C THR A 415 -4.80 27.53 -0.03
N SER A 416 -6.01 27.65 0.52
CA SER A 416 -6.52 26.68 1.51
C SER A 416 -6.92 25.34 0.92
N SER A 417 -7.22 25.26 -0.37
CA SER A 417 -7.62 24.03 -1.05
C SER A 417 -7.37 24.08 -2.54
N PHE A 418 -7.22 22.92 -3.16
CA PHE A 418 -7.07 22.78 -4.60
C PHE A 418 -7.68 21.46 -5.12
N TRP A 419 -7.87 21.41 -6.44
CA TRP A 419 -8.24 20.21 -7.14
C TRP A 419 -7.05 19.62 -7.90
N SER A 420 -6.99 18.30 -7.94
CA SER A 420 -6.11 17.58 -8.85
C SER A 420 -6.85 16.44 -9.53
N GLY A 421 -6.34 16.03 -10.68
CA GLY A 421 -6.86 14.94 -11.47
C GLY A 421 -5.81 13.88 -11.77
N LEU A 422 -6.23 12.63 -11.79
CA LEU A 422 -5.41 11.49 -12.20
C LEU A 422 -6.15 10.71 -13.28
N LEU A 423 -5.44 10.37 -14.35
CA LEU A 423 -5.79 9.29 -15.27
C LEU A 423 -4.67 8.25 -15.27
N ARG A 424 -5.00 6.99 -14.94
CA ARG A 424 -4.04 5.88 -14.92
C ARG A 424 -4.45 4.79 -15.91
N LEU A 425 -3.48 4.36 -16.70
CA LEU A 425 -3.55 3.07 -17.41
C LEU A 425 -2.72 2.05 -16.62
N GLN A 426 -3.35 0.95 -16.24
CA GLN A 426 -2.71 -0.15 -15.52
C GLN A 426 -2.79 -1.43 -16.35
N ILE A 427 -1.66 -2.14 -16.42
CA ILE A 427 -1.56 -3.48 -17.00
C ILE A 427 -0.90 -4.38 -15.95
N VAL A 428 -1.49 -5.58 -15.72
CA VAL A 428 -0.99 -6.54 -14.74
C VAL A 428 -1.16 -7.97 -15.26
N PHE A 429 -0.18 -8.83 -14.99
CA PHE A 429 -0.23 -10.27 -15.30
C PHE A 429 0.64 -11.08 -14.37
#